data_0ea90fb3ca44a79d9858084b24bd7c7f
#
_entry.id   0ea90fb3ca44a79d9858084b24bd7c7f
#
_cell.length_a   1.000
_cell.length_b   1.000
_cell.length_c   1.000
_cell.angle_alpha   90.00
_cell.angle_beta   90.00
_cell.angle_gamma   90.00
#
_symmetry.space_group_name_H-M   'P 1'
#
loop_
_entity.id
_entity.type
_entity.pdbx_description
1 polymer ?
#
loop_
_entity_poly.entity_id
_entity_poly.type
_entity_poly.pdbx_seq_one_letter_code
_entity_poly.pdbx_strand_id
1 'polypeptide(L)'
;MKYTATDKTAKEKTKSKNIKTRVKPGYHLSLGIVVTMLSVIVLIPLASVLVYSLKISPGDFVALIMKENVRNAFITSITSSFIAAIVNVVFGLIVAWTLVKYDFPGKWLLDGLIELPFALPTAVAGITLSKLYSGTGFFGKGLGKLGIDVAYTQAGIVVALVFVGIPFVIRAVQPVLEKMDNTYEEAAYMLGATPSKTFFKVILPELRPALLTGFGLAFARGIGEYGSVIYISGNSARHRTQVVSYVIMQKLSYIDYASATAIALVMLVISFLLLLFVNIVQVKQSQRTNLL
;
A
#
# COMPACT_ATOMS: atom_id res chain seq x y z
N MET A 1 17.60 -77.16 -21.01
CA MET A 1 17.33 -76.53 -19.73
C MET A 1 16.42 -75.35 -19.95
N LYS A 2 15.13 -75.44 -19.60
CA LYS A 2 14.10 -74.41 -19.74
C LYS A 2 14.10 -73.55 -18.46
N TYR A 3 14.35 -72.26 -18.56
CA TYR A 3 14.05 -71.29 -17.52
C TYR A 3 12.75 -70.55 -17.86
N THR A 4 11.73 -70.86 -17.11
CA THR A 4 10.43 -70.19 -17.11
C THR A 4 10.54 -68.95 -16.23
N ALA A 5 10.45 -67.80 -16.83
CA ALA A 5 10.30 -66.52 -16.13
C ALA A 5 8.83 -66.36 -15.73
N THR A 6 8.56 -66.42 -14.45
CA THR A 6 7.26 -66.09 -13.86
C THR A 6 7.15 -64.58 -13.66
N ASP A 7 6.31 -63.99 -14.46
CA ASP A 7 5.80 -62.64 -14.33
C ASP A 7 4.99 -62.47 -13.04
N LYS A 8 5.46 -61.66 -12.12
CA LYS A 8 4.67 -61.12 -11.01
C LYS A 8 4.69 -59.62 -11.01
N THR A 9 3.89 -59.06 -11.89
CA THR A 9 3.49 -57.65 -11.80
C THR A 9 2.67 -57.45 -10.54
N ALA A 10 3.32 -57.15 -9.44
CA ALA A 10 2.66 -56.69 -8.24
C ALA A 10 2.16 -55.23 -8.50
N LYS A 11 0.85 -55.09 -8.70
CA LYS A 11 0.17 -53.82 -8.61
C LYS A 11 0.30 -53.27 -7.19
N GLU A 12 1.33 -52.50 -6.94
CA GLU A 12 1.38 -51.62 -5.77
C GLU A 12 0.34 -50.52 -5.94
N LYS A 13 -0.84 -50.74 -5.36
CA LYS A 13 -1.81 -49.69 -5.11
C LYS A 13 -1.20 -48.72 -4.15
N THR A 14 -0.67 -47.60 -4.65
CA THR A 14 -0.29 -46.45 -3.86
C THR A 14 -1.55 -45.90 -3.17
N LYS A 15 -1.80 -46.38 -1.96
CA LYS A 15 -2.75 -45.77 -1.04
C LYS A 15 -2.24 -44.36 -0.76
N SER A 16 -2.84 -43.37 -1.40
CA SER A 16 -2.75 -41.96 -0.97
C SER A 16 -3.16 -41.92 0.50
N LYS A 17 -2.18 -41.89 1.39
CA LYS A 17 -2.42 -41.59 2.79
C LYS A 17 -2.94 -40.19 2.87
N ASN A 18 -4.26 -40.05 3.03
CA ASN A 18 -4.86 -38.81 3.51
C ASN A 18 -4.14 -38.44 4.81
N ILE A 19 -3.18 -37.54 4.70
CA ILE A 19 -2.57 -36.89 5.85
C ILE A 19 -3.67 -36.07 6.48
N LYS A 20 -4.43 -36.66 7.39
CA LYS A 20 -5.28 -35.91 8.31
C LYS A 20 -4.32 -34.96 9.01
N THR A 21 -4.34 -33.70 8.63
CA THR A 21 -3.66 -32.62 9.34
C THR A 21 -4.09 -32.72 10.79
N ARG A 22 -3.18 -33.21 11.65
CA ARG A 22 -3.41 -33.28 13.09
C ARG A 22 -3.58 -31.84 13.55
N VAL A 23 -4.84 -31.45 13.74
CA VAL A 23 -5.18 -30.16 14.32
C VAL A 23 -4.53 -30.13 15.71
N LYS A 24 -3.60 -29.19 15.91
CA LYS A 24 -2.87 -29.07 17.19
C LYS A 24 -3.87 -28.84 18.33
N PRO A 25 -3.63 -29.38 19.55
CA PRO A 25 -4.46 -29.09 20.71
C PRO A 25 -4.58 -27.57 20.89
N GLY A 26 -5.80 -27.06 21.16
CA GLY A 26 -6.06 -25.63 21.30
C GLY A 26 -6.44 -24.88 20.00
N TYR A 27 -6.38 -25.52 18.82
CA TYR A 27 -6.72 -24.87 17.55
C TYR A 27 -8.12 -24.25 17.55
N HIS A 28 -9.13 -24.99 18.01
CA HIS A 28 -10.52 -24.47 18.03
C HIS A 28 -10.69 -23.30 19.00
N LEU A 29 -9.99 -23.33 20.14
CA LEU A 29 -10.01 -22.25 21.11
C LEU A 29 -9.34 -20.99 20.54
N SER A 30 -8.13 -21.12 19.99
CA SER A 30 -7.42 -19.99 19.39
C SER A 30 -8.15 -19.43 18.19
N LEU A 31 -8.70 -20.28 17.31
CA LEU A 31 -9.53 -19.84 16.19
C LEU A 31 -10.78 -19.11 16.68
N GLY A 32 -11.46 -19.65 17.69
CA GLY A 32 -12.65 -19.00 18.27
C GLY A 32 -12.34 -17.62 18.82
N ILE A 33 -11.24 -17.46 19.57
CA ILE A 33 -10.81 -16.16 20.10
C ILE A 33 -10.50 -15.18 18.96
N VAL A 34 -9.71 -15.60 17.97
CA VAL A 34 -9.34 -14.75 16.81
C VAL A 34 -10.57 -14.31 16.04
N VAL A 35 -11.48 -15.24 15.71
CA VAL A 35 -12.72 -14.92 14.99
C VAL A 35 -13.60 -13.98 15.78
N THR A 36 -13.75 -14.22 17.11
CA THR A 36 -14.54 -13.33 17.98
C THR A 36 -13.93 -11.93 18.04
N MET A 37 -12.63 -11.80 18.28
CA MET A 37 -11.94 -10.51 18.30
C MET A 37 -12.07 -9.78 16.96
N LEU A 38 -11.84 -10.47 15.86
CA LEU A 38 -11.99 -9.92 14.50
C LEU A 38 -13.44 -9.46 14.25
N SER A 39 -14.42 -10.24 14.69
CA SER A 39 -15.83 -9.88 14.55
C SER A 39 -16.18 -8.63 15.36
N VAL A 40 -15.78 -8.57 16.61
CA VAL A 40 -16.10 -7.43 17.50
C VAL A 40 -15.37 -6.15 17.05
N ILE A 41 -14.08 -6.25 16.73
CA ILE A 41 -13.25 -5.06 16.47
C ILE A 41 -13.38 -4.58 15.02
N VAL A 42 -13.63 -5.48 14.05
CA VAL A 42 -13.64 -5.13 12.64
C VAL A 42 -15.03 -5.26 12.02
N LEU A 43 -15.69 -6.43 12.14
CA LEU A 43 -16.94 -6.66 11.40
C LEU A 43 -18.11 -5.84 11.95
N ILE A 44 -18.22 -5.69 13.28
CA ILE A 44 -19.32 -4.88 13.88
C ILE A 44 -19.21 -3.40 13.51
N PRO A 45 -18.05 -2.72 13.64
CA PRO A 45 -17.90 -1.35 13.16
C PRO A 45 -18.17 -1.19 11.65
N LEU A 46 -17.70 -2.10 10.81
CA LEU A 46 -17.98 -2.06 9.36
C LEU A 46 -19.48 -2.26 9.08
N ALA A 47 -20.12 -3.19 9.75
CA ALA A 47 -21.57 -3.40 9.64
C ALA A 47 -22.35 -2.15 10.10
N SER A 48 -21.89 -1.45 11.15
CA SER A 48 -22.52 -0.21 11.60
C SER A 48 -22.47 0.89 10.54
N VAL A 49 -21.35 1.04 9.82
CA VAL A 49 -21.25 1.98 8.67
C VAL A 49 -22.31 1.66 7.62
N LEU A 50 -22.47 0.37 7.29
CA LEU A 50 -23.49 -0.07 6.33
C LEU A 50 -24.91 0.26 6.83
N VAL A 51 -25.25 -0.10 8.07
CA VAL A 51 -26.56 0.14 8.67
C VAL A 51 -26.89 1.64 8.72
N TYR A 52 -25.94 2.48 9.13
CA TYR A 52 -26.15 3.93 9.16
C TYR A 52 -26.28 4.54 7.77
N SER A 53 -25.57 4.02 6.76
CA SER A 53 -25.67 4.50 5.38
C SER A 53 -27.05 4.19 4.76
N LEU A 54 -27.77 3.17 5.23
CA LEU A 54 -29.11 2.85 4.79
C LEU A 54 -30.20 3.82 5.31
N LYS A 55 -29.86 4.72 6.24
CA LYS A 55 -30.79 5.75 6.74
C LYS A 55 -31.00 6.89 5.73
N ILE A 56 -30.15 7.01 4.73
CA ILE A 56 -30.31 7.98 3.65
C ILE A 56 -31.12 7.36 2.51
N SER A 57 -32.00 8.13 1.86
CA SER A 57 -32.75 7.61 0.72
C SER A 57 -31.81 7.30 -0.46
N PRO A 58 -32.13 6.35 -1.33
CA PRO A 58 -31.28 6.06 -2.51
C PRO A 58 -31.06 7.28 -3.41
N GLY A 59 -32.09 8.14 -3.55
CA GLY A 59 -31.99 9.38 -4.32
C GLY A 59 -31.03 10.37 -3.69
N ASP A 60 -31.15 10.60 -2.38
CA ASP A 60 -30.26 11.50 -1.64
C ASP A 60 -28.83 10.96 -1.57
N PHE A 61 -28.67 9.64 -1.50
CA PHE A 61 -27.35 9.01 -1.55
C PHE A 61 -26.63 9.31 -2.86
N VAL A 62 -27.28 9.10 -4.00
CA VAL A 62 -26.71 9.43 -5.31
C VAL A 62 -26.45 10.94 -5.43
N ALA A 63 -27.41 11.78 -5.03
CA ALA A 63 -27.24 13.22 -5.04
C ALA A 63 -26.06 13.70 -4.17
N LEU A 64 -25.86 13.09 -3.00
CA LEU A 64 -24.73 13.36 -2.11
C LEU A 64 -23.39 13.03 -2.77
N ILE A 65 -23.25 11.82 -3.34
CA ILE A 65 -22.00 11.38 -3.96
C ILE A 65 -21.70 12.19 -5.23
N MET A 66 -22.73 12.61 -5.97
CA MET A 66 -22.59 13.43 -7.18
C MET A 66 -22.35 14.92 -6.90
N LYS A 67 -22.47 15.37 -5.64
CA LYS A 67 -22.08 16.76 -5.29
C LYS A 67 -20.64 17.02 -5.70
N GLU A 68 -20.42 18.15 -6.32
CA GLU A 68 -19.13 18.52 -6.92
C GLU A 68 -17.97 18.41 -5.92
N ASN A 69 -18.14 18.92 -4.70
CA ASN A 69 -17.11 18.86 -3.66
C ASN A 69 -16.79 17.43 -3.23
N VAL A 70 -17.80 16.54 -3.09
CA VAL A 70 -17.61 15.14 -2.72
C VAL A 70 -16.90 14.39 -3.84
N ARG A 71 -17.38 14.51 -5.07
CA ARG A 71 -16.77 13.90 -6.26
C ARG A 71 -15.32 14.34 -6.44
N ASN A 72 -15.05 15.65 -6.34
CA ASN A 72 -13.70 16.20 -6.44
C ASN A 72 -12.81 15.68 -5.31
N ALA A 73 -13.32 15.49 -4.09
CA ALA A 73 -12.57 14.91 -2.99
C ALA A 73 -12.18 13.45 -3.26
N PHE A 74 -13.08 12.64 -3.86
CA PHE A 74 -12.73 11.28 -4.30
C PHE A 74 -11.62 11.29 -5.35
N ILE A 75 -11.76 12.12 -6.39
CA ILE A 75 -10.74 12.25 -7.44
C ILE A 75 -9.41 12.68 -6.84
N THR A 76 -9.40 13.70 -5.98
CA THR A 76 -8.18 14.18 -5.32
C THR A 76 -7.53 13.10 -4.47
N SER A 77 -8.31 12.38 -3.64
CA SER A 77 -7.76 11.31 -2.80
C SER A 77 -7.14 10.19 -3.63
N ILE A 78 -7.85 9.71 -4.64
CA ILE A 78 -7.38 8.60 -5.48
C ILE A 78 -6.16 9.02 -6.31
N THR A 79 -6.22 10.16 -6.99
CA THR A 79 -5.12 10.61 -7.86
C THR A 79 -3.87 10.97 -7.08
N SER A 80 -4.01 11.70 -5.96
CA SER A 80 -2.86 12.06 -5.12
C SER A 80 -2.21 10.82 -4.48
N SER A 81 -3.02 9.85 -4.00
CA SER A 81 -2.50 8.60 -3.45
C SER A 81 -1.82 7.75 -4.52
N PHE A 82 -2.37 7.70 -5.73
CA PHE A 82 -1.77 6.97 -6.85
C PHE A 82 -0.43 7.57 -7.26
N ILE A 83 -0.35 8.89 -7.41
CA ILE A 83 0.89 9.60 -7.74
C ILE A 83 1.92 9.38 -6.63
N ALA A 84 1.52 9.54 -5.36
CA ALA A 84 2.41 9.32 -4.22
C ALA A 84 2.94 7.87 -4.17
N ALA A 85 2.09 6.88 -4.45
CA ALA A 85 2.50 5.48 -4.49
C ALA A 85 3.52 5.20 -5.60
N ILE A 86 3.35 5.80 -6.80
CA ILE A 86 4.35 5.72 -7.88
C ILE A 86 5.68 6.35 -7.47
N VAL A 87 5.63 7.55 -6.88
CA VAL A 87 6.83 8.23 -6.38
C VAL A 87 7.52 7.36 -5.34
N ASN A 88 6.77 6.76 -4.42
CA ASN A 88 7.27 5.85 -3.41
C ASN A 88 7.92 4.59 -4.00
N VAL A 89 7.38 4.04 -5.09
CA VAL A 89 7.99 2.88 -5.79
C VAL A 89 9.37 3.26 -6.32
N VAL A 90 9.51 4.43 -6.95
CA VAL A 90 10.78 4.86 -7.51
C VAL A 90 11.80 5.15 -6.39
N PHE A 91 11.46 6.03 -5.47
CA PHE A 91 12.39 6.43 -4.39
C PHE A 91 12.61 5.30 -3.37
N GLY A 92 11.57 4.52 -3.05
CA GLY A 92 11.67 3.39 -2.15
C GLY A 92 12.57 2.28 -2.71
N LEU A 93 12.53 2.01 -4.02
CA LEU A 93 13.46 1.10 -4.67
C LEU A 93 14.91 1.61 -4.58
N ILE A 94 15.15 2.89 -4.84
CA ILE A 94 16.50 3.50 -4.75
C ILE A 94 17.04 3.37 -3.32
N VAL A 95 16.21 3.69 -2.32
CA VAL A 95 16.63 3.63 -0.91
C VAL A 95 16.85 2.17 -0.48
N ALA A 96 15.93 1.25 -0.81
CA ALA A 96 16.10 -0.18 -0.50
C ALA A 96 17.36 -0.75 -1.15
N TRP A 97 17.61 -0.41 -2.41
CA TRP A 97 18.83 -0.78 -3.13
C TRP A 97 20.08 -0.28 -2.42
N THR A 98 20.09 1.01 -2.03
CA THR A 98 21.21 1.62 -1.32
C THR A 98 21.49 0.93 0.00
N LEU A 99 20.45 0.63 0.77
CA LEU A 99 20.57 -0.05 2.06
C LEU A 99 21.09 -1.48 1.94
N VAL A 100 20.75 -2.20 0.86
CA VAL A 100 21.14 -3.61 0.73
C VAL A 100 22.49 -3.77 0.04
N LYS A 101 22.73 -3.01 -1.04
CA LYS A 101 23.91 -3.23 -1.90
C LYS A 101 25.14 -2.43 -1.49
N TYR A 102 25.00 -1.43 -0.63
CA TYR A 102 26.15 -0.60 -0.20
C TYR A 102 26.32 -0.63 1.30
N ASP A 103 27.59 -0.58 1.72
CA ASP A 103 28.00 -0.36 3.10
C ASP A 103 28.62 1.02 3.22
N PHE A 104 28.05 1.84 4.10
CA PHE A 104 28.47 3.21 4.32
C PHE A 104 28.26 3.61 5.79
N PRO A 105 29.06 4.57 6.31
CA PRO A 105 28.89 5.05 7.68
C PRO A 105 27.52 5.72 7.84
N GLY A 106 26.82 5.41 8.93
CA GLY A 106 25.47 5.94 9.18
C GLY A 106 24.33 5.16 8.52
N LYS A 107 24.56 4.03 7.86
CA LYS A 107 23.54 3.15 7.29
C LYS A 107 22.42 2.83 8.29
N TRP A 108 22.77 2.49 9.52
CA TRP A 108 21.84 2.22 10.61
C TRP A 108 20.94 3.41 10.95
N LEU A 109 21.49 4.63 10.86
CA LEU A 109 20.73 5.86 11.09
C LEU A 109 19.71 6.10 9.96
N LEU A 110 20.14 5.91 8.70
CA LEU A 110 19.22 6.02 7.56
C LEU A 110 18.11 4.98 7.66
N ASP A 111 18.43 3.73 8.02
CA ASP A 111 17.45 2.67 8.22
C ASP A 111 16.44 3.00 9.34
N GLY A 112 16.92 3.59 10.44
CA GLY A 112 16.06 4.11 11.52
C GLY A 112 15.20 5.31 11.09
N LEU A 113 15.74 6.23 10.29
CA LEU A 113 15.00 7.40 9.79
C LEU A 113 13.81 7.00 8.89
N ILE A 114 13.91 5.89 8.16
CA ILE A 114 12.83 5.37 7.35
C ILE A 114 11.62 4.96 8.21
N GLU A 115 11.83 4.58 9.47
CA GLU A 115 10.75 4.22 10.40
C GLU A 115 10.05 5.44 11.03
N LEU A 116 10.62 6.65 10.92
CA LEU A 116 10.04 7.84 11.52
C LEU A 116 8.57 8.10 11.16
N PRO A 117 8.10 7.89 9.90
CA PRO A 117 6.71 8.07 9.56
C PRO A 117 5.74 7.16 10.34
N PHE A 118 6.22 6.01 10.84
CA PHE A 118 5.42 5.13 11.68
C PHE A 118 5.39 5.57 13.15
N ALA A 119 6.48 6.21 13.61
CA ALA A 119 6.60 6.66 14.99
C ALA A 119 5.94 8.03 15.23
N LEU A 120 5.89 8.89 14.22
CA LEU A 120 5.34 10.24 14.34
C LEU A 120 3.82 10.23 14.19
N PRO A 121 3.08 10.97 15.05
CA PRO A 121 1.68 11.28 14.77
C PRO A 121 1.56 11.98 13.41
N THR A 122 0.68 11.49 12.53
CA THR A 122 0.58 12.02 11.16
C THR A 122 0.24 13.50 11.11
N ALA A 123 -0.51 14.01 12.10
CA ALA A 123 -0.77 15.44 12.26
C ALA A 123 0.52 16.26 12.43
N VAL A 124 1.46 15.79 13.25
CA VAL A 124 2.76 16.45 13.46
C VAL A 124 3.57 16.47 12.15
N ALA A 125 3.58 15.35 11.43
CA ALA A 125 4.21 15.29 10.12
C ALA A 125 3.59 16.33 9.15
N GLY A 126 2.26 16.44 9.10
CA GLY A 126 1.55 17.42 8.27
C GLY A 126 1.90 18.87 8.60
N ILE A 127 1.92 19.21 9.89
CA ILE A 127 2.30 20.56 10.35
C ILE A 127 3.75 20.87 9.95
N THR A 128 4.66 19.94 10.19
CA THR A 128 6.08 20.10 9.86
C THR A 128 6.30 20.27 8.36
N LEU A 129 5.70 19.39 7.54
CA LEU A 129 5.78 19.47 6.08
C LEU A 129 5.14 20.76 5.57
N SER A 130 3.98 21.18 6.09
CA SER A 130 3.35 22.45 5.74
C SER A 130 4.30 23.62 5.99
N LYS A 131 4.97 23.66 7.15
CA LYS A 131 5.94 24.71 7.47
C LYS A 131 7.16 24.70 6.57
N LEU A 132 7.72 23.51 6.30
CA LEU A 132 8.89 23.35 5.44
C LEU A 132 8.64 23.77 3.99
N TYR A 133 7.45 23.45 3.46
CA TYR A 133 7.09 23.73 2.07
C TYR A 133 6.27 25.00 1.88
N SER A 134 5.93 25.76 2.95
CA SER A 134 5.29 27.07 2.82
C SER A 134 6.22 28.09 2.14
N GLY A 135 5.70 29.15 1.56
CA GLY A 135 6.49 30.20 0.90
C GLY A 135 7.57 30.86 1.78
N THR A 136 7.46 30.74 3.11
CA THR A 136 8.48 31.16 4.09
C THR A 136 9.36 30.02 4.57
N GLY A 137 9.06 28.77 4.21
CA GLY A 137 9.80 27.57 4.63
C GLY A 137 11.08 27.34 3.86
N PHE A 138 11.89 26.43 4.36
CA PHE A 138 13.21 26.14 3.77
C PHE A 138 13.11 25.66 2.32
N PHE A 139 12.28 24.66 2.05
CA PHE A 139 12.06 24.14 0.69
C PHE A 139 11.15 25.06 -0.13
N GLY A 140 10.11 25.63 0.50
CA GLY A 140 9.15 26.49 -0.19
C GLY A 140 9.79 27.75 -0.79
N LYS A 141 10.74 28.36 -0.09
CA LYS A 141 11.51 29.51 -0.65
C LYS A 141 12.30 29.15 -1.91
N GLY A 142 12.89 27.96 -1.94
CA GLY A 142 13.63 27.49 -3.11
C GLY A 142 12.72 27.19 -4.29
N LEU A 143 11.66 26.44 -4.05
CA LEU A 143 10.67 26.04 -5.07
C LEU A 143 9.86 27.24 -5.59
N GLY A 144 9.53 28.21 -4.71
CA GLY A 144 8.83 29.43 -5.09
C GLY A 144 9.61 30.30 -6.10
N LYS A 145 10.95 30.27 -6.06
CA LYS A 145 11.76 30.94 -7.11
C LYS A 145 11.61 30.29 -8.49
N LEU A 146 11.18 29.04 -8.54
CA LEU A 146 10.89 28.29 -9.76
C LEU A 146 9.39 28.34 -10.12
N GLY A 147 8.59 29.13 -9.39
CA GLY A 147 7.13 29.23 -9.59
C GLY A 147 6.35 28.01 -9.11
N ILE A 148 6.96 27.15 -8.23
CA ILE A 148 6.33 25.93 -7.73
C ILE A 148 5.86 26.14 -6.29
N ASP A 149 4.55 26.18 -6.09
CA ASP A 149 3.92 26.19 -4.78
C ASP A 149 3.50 24.77 -4.40
N VAL A 150 3.99 24.30 -3.23
CA VAL A 150 3.70 22.96 -2.72
C VAL A 150 2.68 23.00 -1.59
N ALA A 151 2.93 23.78 -0.54
CA ALA A 151 2.00 23.90 0.57
C ALA A 151 0.66 24.48 0.11
N TYR A 152 -0.43 23.95 0.65
CA TYR A 152 -1.81 24.34 0.35
C TYR A 152 -2.28 24.05 -1.09
N THR A 153 -1.60 23.12 -1.76
CA THR A 153 -1.92 22.65 -3.11
C THR A 153 -2.07 21.12 -3.16
N GLN A 154 -2.47 20.59 -4.31
CA GLN A 154 -2.48 19.13 -4.53
C GLN A 154 -1.08 18.51 -4.44
N ALA A 155 -0.03 19.27 -4.83
CA ALA A 155 1.35 18.81 -4.68
C ALA A 155 1.72 18.59 -3.20
N GLY A 156 1.22 19.44 -2.30
CA GLY A 156 1.39 19.26 -0.86
C GLY A 156 0.74 17.97 -0.35
N ILE A 157 -0.44 17.62 -0.86
CA ILE A 157 -1.08 16.34 -0.53
C ILE A 157 -0.15 15.18 -0.96
N VAL A 158 0.36 15.21 -2.18
CA VAL A 158 1.28 14.16 -2.69
C VAL A 158 2.52 14.07 -1.81
N VAL A 159 3.15 15.19 -1.43
CA VAL A 159 4.34 15.19 -0.55
C VAL A 159 4.03 14.56 0.80
N ALA A 160 2.89 14.88 1.42
CA ALA A 160 2.49 14.26 2.69
C ALA A 160 2.28 12.74 2.54
N LEU A 161 1.63 12.32 1.46
CA LEU A 161 1.37 10.91 1.18
C LEU A 161 2.65 10.14 0.82
N VAL A 162 3.61 10.79 0.15
CA VAL A 162 4.96 10.21 -0.08
C VAL A 162 5.66 9.97 1.23
N PHE A 163 5.69 10.96 2.12
CA PHE A 163 6.32 10.83 3.42
C PHE A 163 5.73 9.65 4.22
N VAL A 164 4.41 9.56 4.30
CA VAL A 164 3.73 8.49 5.05
C VAL A 164 3.86 7.12 4.38
N GLY A 165 3.95 7.09 3.04
CA GLY A 165 3.90 5.87 2.24
C GLY A 165 5.24 5.22 1.94
N ILE A 166 6.35 5.97 1.97
CA ILE A 166 7.67 5.48 1.54
C ILE A 166 8.18 4.26 2.31
N PRO A 167 7.97 4.12 3.63
CA PRO A 167 8.43 2.94 4.36
C PRO A 167 7.82 1.65 3.87
N PHE A 168 6.57 1.68 3.39
CA PHE A 168 5.88 0.48 2.90
C PHE A 168 6.56 -0.13 1.68
N VAL A 169 7.05 0.71 0.78
CA VAL A 169 7.78 0.22 -0.42
C VAL A 169 9.15 -0.29 -0.02
N ILE A 170 9.89 0.45 0.80
CA ILE A 170 11.24 0.05 1.23
C ILE A 170 11.18 -1.30 1.94
N ARG A 171 10.27 -1.48 2.91
CA ARG A 171 10.13 -2.71 3.69
C ARG A 171 9.53 -3.89 2.90
N ALA A 172 8.86 -3.62 1.78
CA ALA A 172 8.45 -4.67 0.87
C ALA A 172 9.61 -5.16 -0.03
N VAL A 173 10.50 -4.27 -0.45
CA VAL A 173 11.56 -4.54 -1.42
C VAL A 173 12.84 -5.05 -0.75
N GLN A 174 13.22 -4.46 0.38
CA GLN A 174 14.47 -4.74 1.08
C GLN A 174 14.68 -6.24 1.37
N PRO A 175 13.73 -7.00 1.97
CA PRO A 175 13.93 -8.42 2.26
C PRO A 175 14.08 -9.30 1.02
N VAL A 176 13.51 -8.87 -0.12
CA VAL A 176 13.66 -9.58 -1.40
C VAL A 176 15.06 -9.37 -1.95
N LEU A 177 15.56 -8.12 -1.90
CA LEU A 177 16.94 -7.81 -2.28
C LEU A 177 17.98 -8.54 -1.41
N GLU A 178 17.75 -8.62 -0.10
CA GLU A 178 18.64 -9.31 0.85
C GLU A 178 18.74 -10.83 0.60
N LYS A 179 17.63 -11.43 0.14
CA LYS A 179 17.55 -12.87 -0.16
C LYS A 179 17.93 -13.22 -1.60
N MET A 180 18.09 -12.23 -2.46
CA MET A 180 18.42 -12.45 -3.86
C MET A 180 19.84 -13.03 -3.97
N ASP A 181 19.95 -14.17 -4.64
CA ASP A 181 21.24 -14.82 -4.89
C ASP A 181 22.06 -13.99 -5.90
N ASN A 182 23.29 -13.65 -5.53
CA ASN A 182 24.21 -12.90 -6.40
C ASN A 182 24.60 -13.73 -7.65
N THR A 183 24.38 -15.03 -7.66
CA THR A 183 24.63 -15.92 -8.79
C THR A 183 23.93 -15.46 -10.06
N TYR A 184 22.75 -14.86 -9.96
CA TYR A 184 22.03 -14.30 -11.12
C TYR A 184 22.76 -13.08 -11.74
N GLU A 185 23.30 -12.22 -10.89
CA GLU A 185 24.10 -11.07 -11.35
C GLU A 185 25.42 -11.52 -11.97
N GLU A 186 26.12 -12.46 -11.32
CA GLU A 186 27.38 -13.04 -11.78
C GLU A 186 27.21 -13.75 -13.12
N ALA A 187 26.16 -14.59 -13.27
CA ALA A 187 25.85 -15.25 -14.55
C ALA A 187 25.58 -14.24 -15.66
N ALA A 188 24.86 -13.16 -15.38
CA ALA A 188 24.62 -12.10 -16.37
C ALA A 188 25.92 -11.41 -16.81
N TYR A 189 26.84 -11.14 -15.86
CA TYR A 189 28.15 -10.56 -16.18
C TYR A 189 29.03 -11.51 -16.98
N MET A 190 29.02 -12.81 -16.66
CA MET A 190 29.73 -13.83 -17.44
C MET A 190 29.23 -13.92 -18.88
N LEU A 191 27.96 -13.61 -19.12
CA LEU A 191 27.37 -13.51 -20.46
C LEU A 191 27.59 -12.15 -21.14
N GLY A 192 28.41 -11.26 -20.55
CA GLY A 192 28.74 -9.95 -21.11
C GLY A 192 27.66 -8.89 -20.94
N ALA A 193 26.72 -9.06 -19.98
CA ALA A 193 25.74 -8.03 -19.72
C ALA A 193 26.38 -6.84 -18.99
N THR A 194 26.00 -5.62 -19.35
CA THR A 194 26.36 -4.40 -18.63
C THR A 194 25.56 -4.29 -17.32
N PRO A 195 26.03 -3.54 -16.28
CA PRO A 195 25.30 -3.34 -15.03
C PRO A 195 23.87 -2.87 -15.24
N SER A 196 23.64 -1.91 -16.12
CA SER A 196 22.27 -1.44 -16.46
C SER A 196 21.42 -2.54 -17.07
N LYS A 197 22.00 -3.36 -17.98
CA LYS A 197 21.26 -4.47 -18.61
C LYS A 197 20.92 -5.54 -17.58
N THR A 198 21.84 -5.86 -16.66
CA THR A 198 21.61 -6.78 -15.53
C THR A 198 20.51 -6.26 -14.64
N PHE A 199 20.55 -4.98 -14.25
CA PHE A 199 19.50 -4.39 -13.41
C PHE A 199 18.11 -4.48 -14.07
N PHE A 200 17.95 -3.98 -15.30
CA PHE A 200 16.63 -3.90 -15.93
C PHE A 200 16.08 -5.26 -16.43
N LYS A 201 16.96 -6.21 -16.79
CA LYS A 201 16.54 -7.49 -17.37
C LYS A 201 16.57 -8.67 -16.40
N VAL A 202 17.32 -8.58 -15.32
CA VAL A 202 17.45 -9.66 -14.31
C VAL A 202 16.87 -9.23 -12.99
N ILE A 203 17.40 -8.18 -12.37
CA ILE A 203 17.05 -7.80 -11.00
C ILE A 203 15.65 -7.19 -10.92
N LEU A 204 15.37 -6.17 -11.72
CA LEU A 204 14.07 -5.46 -11.66
C LEU A 204 12.87 -6.37 -11.94
N PRO A 205 12.89 -7.32 -12.88
CA PRO A 205 11.81 -8.29 -13.04
C PRO A 205 11.56 -9.15 -11.80
N GLU A 206 12.60 -9.57 -11.09
CA GLU A 206 12.49 -10.32 -9.84
C GLU A 206 11.88 -9.49 -8.70
N LEU A 207 12.15 -8.20 -8.68
CA LEU A 207 11.58 -7.26 -7.69
C LEU A 207 10.15 -6.83 -7.98
N ARG A 208 9.61 -7.07 -9.17
CA ARG A 208 8.26 -6.62 -9.55
C ARG A 208 7.16 -7.02 -8.56
N PRO A 209 7.10 -8.27 -8.05
CA PRO A 209 6.07 -8.64 -7.06
C PRO A 209 6.18 -7.83 -5.77
N ALA A 210 7.42 -7.60 -5.27
CA ALA A 210 7.67 -6.80 -4.08
C ALA A 210 7.32 -5.32 -4.28
N LEU A 211 7.66 -4.75 -5.44
CA LEU A 211 7.30 -3.38 -5.83
C LEU A 211 5.79 -3.19 -5.91
N LEU A 212 5.07 -4.16 -6.48
CA LEU A 212 3.60 -4.13 -6.51
C LEU A 212 2.99 -4.24 -5.12
N THR A 213 3.57 -5.05 -4.24
CA THR A 213 3.16 -5.13 -2.83
C THR A 213 3.35 -3.78 -2.15
N GLY A 214 4.54 -3.20 -2.25
CA GLY A 214 4.84 -1.89 -1.69
C GLY A 214 3.96 -0.77 -2.24
N PHE A 215 3.73 -0.77 -3.57
CA PHE A 215 2.78 0.13 -4.21
C PHE A 215 1.37 0.01 -3.63
N GLY A 216 0.85 -1.22 -3.54
CA GLY A 216 -0.50 -1.48 -3.03
C GLY A 216 -0.67 -1.01 -1.59
N LEU A 217 0.31 -1.29 -0.73
CA LEU A 217 0.31 -0.86 0.68
C LEU A 217 0.39 0.67 0.81
N ALA A 218 1.32 1.31 0.10
CA ALA A 218 1.46 2.77 0.11
C ALA A 218 0.21 3.48 -0.44
N PHE A 219 -0.38 2.94 -1.51
CA PHE A 219 -1.61 3.44 -2.10
C PHE A 219 -2.80 3.33 -1.16
N ALA A 220 -3.01 2.15 -0.56
CA ALA A 220 -4.08 1.91 0.41
C ALA A 220 -3.96 2.83 1.63
N ARG A 221 -2.73 2.97 2.14
CA ARG A 221 -2.44 3.85 3.26
C ARG A 221 -2.72 5.31 2.92
N GLY A 222 -2.38 5.73 1.69
CA GLY A 222 -2.57 7.10 1.19
C GLY A 222 -4.05 7.47 1.04
N ILE A 223 -4.89 6.59 0.50
CA ILE A 223 -6.33 6.87 0.29
C ILE A 223 -7.03 7.24 1.60
N GLY A 224 -6.69 6.57 2.71
CA GLY A 224 -7.29 6.79 4.03
C GLY A 224 -6.63 7.89 4.86
N GLU A 225 -5.58 8.56 4.33
CA GLU A 225 -4.85 9.55 5.12
C GLU A 225 -5.65 10.80 5.38
N TYR A 226 -5.65 11.26 6.62
CA TYR A 226 -6.29 12.49 7.09
C TYR A 226 -5.31 13.40 7.81
N GLY A 227 -4.59 12.86 8.81
CA GLY A 227 -3.83 13.65 9.77
C GLY A 227 -2.75 14.52 9.14
N SER A 228 -1.93 13.99 8.23
CA SER A 228 -0.88 14.77 7.58
C SER A 228 -1.46 15.71 6.50
N VAL A 229 -2.49 15.25 5.80
CA VAL A 229 -3.07 16.00 4.68
C VAL A 229 -3.82 17.25 5.15
N ILE A 230 -4.56 17.18 6.27
CA ILE A 230 -5.38 18.32 6.75
C ILE A 230 -4.57 19.62 6.95
N TYR A 231 -3.29 19.51 7.32
CA TYR A 231 -2.45 20.67 7.60
C TYR A 231 -1.72 21.20 6.37
N ILE A 232 -1.44 20.38 5.36
CA ILE A 232 -0.65 20.79 4.19
C ILE A 232 -1.52 21.09 2.96
N SER A 233 -2.76 20.59 2.89
CA SER A 233 -3.59 20.67 1.69
C SER A 233 -4.34 22.00 1.53
N GLY A 234 -4.54 22.77 2.61
CA GLY A 234 -5.38 23.96 2.62
C GLY A 234 -6.89 23.69 2.57
N ASN A 235 -7.31 22.47 2.39
CA ASN A 235 -8.70 21.96 2.48
C ASN A 235 -9.75 22.77 1.69
N SER A 236 -9.38 23.31 0.53
CA SER A 236 -10.25 24.14 -0.31
C SER A 236 -11.01 23.30 -1.35
N ALA A 237 -12.34 23.36 -1.31
CA ALA A 237 -13.18 22.75 -2.33
C ALA A 237 -12.95 23.42 -3.71
N ARG A 238 -12.80 24.74 -3.74
CA ARG A 238 -12.56 25.52 -4.96
C ARG A 238 -11.25 25.14 -5.66
N HIS A 239 -10.19 24.90 -4.89
CA HIS A 239 -8.86 24.53 -5.41
C HIS A 239 -8.66 23.02 -5.50
N ARG A 240 -9.70 22.21 -5.25
CA ARG A 240 -9.67 20.74 -5.29
C ARG A 240 -8.57 20.15 -4.40
N THR A 241 -8.40 20.72 -3.20
CA THR A 241 -7.43 20.22 -2.22
C THR A 241 -8.09 19.51 -1.04
N GLN A 242 -9.40 19.26 -1.09
CA GLN A 242 -10.09 18.42 -0.13
C GLN A 242 -9.90 16.96 -0.47
N VAL A 243 -9.59 16.14 0.54
CA VAL A 243 -9.58 14.67 0.46
C VAL A 243 -10.86 14.10 1.08
N VAL A 244 -11.23 12.86 0.72
CA VAL A 244 -12.47 12.23 1.19
C VAL A 244 -12.53 12.14 2.71
N SER A 245 -11.41 11.77 3.36
CA SER A 245 -11.31 11.70 4.82
C SER A 245 -11.62 13.04 5.50
N TYR A 246 -11.22 14.16 4.91
CA TYR A 246 -11.59 15.50 5.38
C TYR A 246 -13.09 15.76 5.25
N VAL A 247 -13.70 15.41 4.10
CA VAL A 247 -15.14 15.59 3.88
C VAL A 247 -15.96 14.75 4.87
N ILE A 248 -15.54 13.51 5.15
CA ILE A 248 -16.17 12.65 6.16
C ILE A 248 -16.10 13.32 7.54
N MET A 249 -14.91 13.78 7.95
CA MET A 249 -14.73 14.46 9.25
C MET A 249 -15.55 15.75 9.35
N GLN A 250 -15.65 16.50 8.27
CA GLN A 250 -16.50 17.70 8.21
C GLN A 250 -17.97 17.33 8.44
N LYS A 251 -18.48 16.28 7.81
CA LYS A 251 -19.85 15.77 8.03
C LYS A 251 -20.08 15.34 9.47
N LEU A 252 -19.12 14.62 10.07
CA LEU A 252 -19.18 14.23 11.48
C LEU A 252 -19.21 15.44 12.41
N SER A 253 -18.43 16.49 12.11
CA SER A 253 -18.43 17.73 12.92
C SER A 253 -19.78 18.48 12.87
N TYR A 254 -20.55 18.29 11.81
CA TYR A 254 -21.92 18.79 11.69
C TYR A 254 -22.99 17.80 12.20
N ILE A 255 -22.59 16.71 12.86
CA ILE A 255 -23.50 15.66 13.38
C ILE A 255 -24.31 15.00 12.25
N ASP A 256 -23.89 15.12 11.00
CA ASP A 256 -24.51 14.48 9.82
C ASP A 256 -23.93 13.07 9.62
N TYR A 257 -24.25 12.18 10.55
CA TYR A 257 -23.75 10.80 10.54
C TYR A 257 -24.19 10.01 9.30
N ALA A 258 -25.40 10.27 8.78
CA ALA A 258 -25.93 9.56 7.63
C ALA A 258 -25.09 9.87 6.36
N SER A 259 -24.84 11.15 6.08
CA SER A 259 -23.96 11.54 4.96
C SER A 259 -22.52 11.11 5.18
N ALA A 260 -21.98 11.19 6.41
CA ALA A 260 -20.61 10.77 6.71
C ALA A 260 -20.41 9.28 6.43
N THR A 261 -21.34 8.44 6.90
CA THR A 261 -21.28 6.98 6.70
C THR A 261 -21.54 6.59 5.25
N ALA A 262 -22.41 7.31 4.51
CA ALA A 262 -22.62 7.08 3.09
C ALA A 262 -21.34 7.34 2.27
N ILE A 263 -20.64 8.46 2.53
CA ILE A 263 -19.36 8.76 1.87
C ILE A 263 -18.29 7.73 2.27
N ALA A 264 -18.22 7.37 3.56
CA ALA A 264 -17.28 6.38 4.05
C ALA A 264 -17.51 4.99 3.43
N LEU A 265 -18.77 4.58 3.23
CA LEU A 265 -19.11 3.33 2.57
C LEU A 265 -18.61 3.28 1.13
N VAL A 266 -18.84 4.36 0.35
CA VAL A 266 -18.34 4.43 -1.02
C VAL A 266 -16.81 4.38 -1.06
N MET A 267 -16.14 5.10 -0.15
CA MET A 267 -14.69 5.06 -0.02
C MET A 267 -14.18 3.66 0.30
N LEU A 268 -14.83 2.96 1.22
CA LEU A 268 -14.49 1.59 1.59
C LEU A 268 -14.62 0.63 0.40
N VAL A 269 -15.73 0.71 -0.34
CA VAL A 269 -15.95 -0.10 -1.55
C VAL A 269 -14.90 0.18 -2.61
N ILE A 270 -14.62 1.46 -2.90
CA ILE A 270 -13.59 1.84 -3.88
C ILE A 270 -12.21 1.33 -3.44
N SER A 271 -11.83 1.55 -2.17
CA SER A 271 -10.55 1.08 -1.64
C SER A 271 -10.42 -0.44 -1.71
N PHE A 272 -11.49 -1.16 -1.36
CA PHE A 272 -11.52 -2.62 -1.47
C PHE A 272 -11.34 -3.11 -2.90
N LEU A 273 -12.06 -2.53 -3.87
CA LEU A 273 -11.95 -2.90 -5.28
C LEU A 273 -10.56 -2.61 -5.84
N LEU A 274 -9.97 -1.46 -5.48
CA LEU A 274 -8.61 -1.10 -5.90
C LEU A 274 -7.56 -2.06 -5.32
N LEU A 275 -7.67 -2.39 -4.03
CA LEU A 275 -6.77 -3.36 -3.39
C LEU A 275 -6.96 -4.77 -3.96
N LEU A 276 -8.19 -5.19 -4.22
CA LEU A 276 -8.48 -6.47 -4.86
C LEU A 276 -7.83 -6.54 -6.25
N PHE A 277 -7.93 -5.46 -7.03
CA PHE A 277 -7.29 -5.37 -8.34
C PHE A 277 -5.76 -5.50 -8.23
N VAL A 278 -5.13 -4.73 -7.34
CA VAL A 278 -3.68 -4.82 -7.10
C VAL A 278 -3.27 -6.23 -6.69
N ASN A 279 -4.02 -6.86 -5.78
CA ASN A 279 -3.75 -8.23 -5.32
C ASN A 279 -3.87 -9.26 -6.45
N ILE A 280 -4.91 -9.17 -7.30
CA ILE A 280 -5.06 -10.06 -8.45
C ILE A 280 -3.87 -9.93 -9.41
N VAL A 281 -3.42 -8.70 -9.69
CA VAL A 281 -2.24 -8.47 -10.53
C VAL A 281 -0.99 -9.08 -9.91
N GLN A 282 -0.80 -8.90 -8.60
CA GLN A 282 0.34 -9.43 -7.85
C GLN A 282 0.37 -10.96 -7.87
N VAL A 283 -0.76 -11.63 -7.59
CA VAL A 283 -0.85 -13.10 -7.62
C VAL A 283 -0.53 -13.66 -9.01
N LYS A 284 -1.06 -13.04 -10.07
CA LYS A 284 -0.75 -13.46 -11.45
C LYS A 284 0.73 -13.30 -11.79
N GLN A 285 1.40 -12.27 -11.30
CA GLN A 285 2.84 -12.08 -11.53
C GLN A 285 3.68 -13.08 -10.74
N SER A 286 3.38 -13.32 -9.47
CA SER A 286 4.08 -14.29 -8.63
C SER A 286 4.00 -15.72 -9.22
N GLN A 287 2.85 -16.09 -9.77
CA GLN A 287 2.70 -17.40 -10.43
C GLN A 287 3.57 -17.53 -11.70
N ARG A 288 3.79 -16.46 -12.45
CA ARG A 288 4.66 -16.47 -13.64
C ARG A 288 6.14 -16.59 -13.28
N THR A 289 6.56 -15.97 -12.18
CA THR A 289 7.95 -16.04 -11.70
C THR A 289 8.27 -17.44 -11.12
N ASN A 290 7.30 -18.13 -10.51
CA ASN A 290 7.50 -19.50 -9.98
C ASN A 290 7.42 -20.59 -11.06
N LEU A 291 7.10 -20.26 -12.31
CA LEU A 291 7.03 -21.21 -13.44
C LEU A 291 8.25 -21.12 -14.38
N LEU A 292 9.17 -20.22 -14.13
CA LEU A 292 10.45 -20.05 -14.82
C LEU A 292 11.60 -20.51 -13.92
#